data_1d11582ed0bb650eec0596495aa9f635
#
_entry.id   1d11582ed0bb650eec0596495aa9f635
#
_cell.length_a   1.000
_cell.length_b   1.000
_cell.length_c   1.000
_cell.angle_alpha   90.00
_cell.angle_beta   90.00
_cell.angle_gamma   90.00
#
_symmetry.space_group_name_H-M   'P 1'
#
loop_
_entity.id
_entity.type
_entity.pdbx_description
1 polymer ?
#
loop_
_entity_poly.entity_id
_entity_poly.type
_entity_poly.pdbx_seq_one_letter_code
_entity_poly.pdbx_strand_id
1 'polypeptide(L)'
;MAFMYQVSTLQALAKGDFYGNATIEELLANGDIGLGTFEAVDGEMIVLDGICYRAKADGTVEIADASDATPFASVTYLNKELTFDLKNIADMSGLLAKLDDVIKTHGENNIYACRLDGIFHEVYTRSEMKQHSEPYKTFAKVLETDQREFEFKNVSGSLACVYFPQYMDGLNVAGWHVHFISDDRTMGGHVFNCSLQEGKAYMGRSEGFTFLVPKTKFFQKLTLTDVSKEEIESVEKAGNK
;
A
#
# COMPACT_ATOMS: atom_id res chain seq x y z
N MET A 1 -19.12 1.47 11.47
CA MET A 1 -17.81 1.41 12.13
C MET A 1 -16.80 0.93 11.09
N ALA A 2 -15.75 1.69 10.83
CA ALA A 2 -14.70 1.33 9.89
C ALA A 2 -13.54 0.69 10.67
N PHE A 3 -13.29 -0.60 10.46
CA PHE A 3 -12.12 -1.30 11.01
C PHE A 3 -11.09 -1.48 9.91
N MET A 4 -9.83 -1.22 10.22
CA MET A 4 -8.74 -1.63 9.34
C MET A 4 -8.63 -3.16 9.39
N TYR A 5 -8.80 -3.80 8.25
CA TYR A 5 -8.58 -5.24 8.07
C TYR A 5 -7.23 -5.45 7.40
N GLN A 6 -6.38 -6.24 8.03
CA GLN A 6 -5.05 -6.56 7.49
C GLN A 6 -4.83 -8.05 7.38
N VAL A 7 -4.30 -8.45 6.23
CA VAL A 7 -3.83 -9.80 5.93
C VAL A 7 -2.33 -9.86 6.19
N SER A 8 -1.88 -10.75 7.07
CA SER A 8 -0.47 -11.01 7.40
C SER A 8 0.27 -9.81 8.00
N THR A 9 1.59 -9.93 8.14
CA THR A 9 2.50 -8.89 8.63
C THR A 9 3.49 -8.49 7.56
N LEU A 10 3.95 -7.24 7.61
CA LEU A 10 5.02 -6.76 6.74
C LEU A 10 6.32 -7.53 6.98
N GLN A 11 6.58 -7.96 8.23
CA GLN A 11 7.72 -8.82 8.56
C GLN A 11 7.68 -10.17 7.82
N ALA A 12 6.51 -10.80 7.71
CA ALA A 12 6.37 -12.04 6.97
C ALA A 12 6.60 -11.83 5.46
N LEU A 13 6.03 -10.76 4.91
CA LEU A 13 6.27 -10.36 3.51
C LEU A 13 7.77 -10.13 3.27
N ALA A 14 8.44 -9.36 4.14
CA ALA A 14 9.88 -9.09 4.03
C ALA A 14 10.73 -10.39 3.98
N LYS A 15 10.32 -11.43 4.71
CA LYS A 15 10.98 -12.75 4.71
C LYS A 15 10.59 -13.66 3.56
N GLY A 16 9.73 -13.20 2.62
CA GLY A 16 9.34 -13.96 1.43
C GLY A 16 8.09 -14.83 1.61
N ASP A 17 7.23 -14.53 2.61
CA ASP A 17 5.90 -15.18 2.72
C ASP A 17 4.95 -14.54 1.69
N PHE A 18 5.13 -14.92 0.42
CA PHE A 18 4.36 -14.44 -0.71
C PHE A 18 3.18 -15.35 -1.07
N TYR A 19 2.86 -16.30 -0.21
CA TYR A 19 1.74 -17.21 -0.41
C TYR A 19 0.42 -16.54 -0.05
N GLY A 20 -0.61 -16.77 -0.88
CA GLY A 20 -1.94 -16.22 -0.66
C GLY A 20 -2.56 -16.66 0.66
N ASN A 21 -3.08 -15.70 1.42
CA ASN A 21 -3.71 -15.91 2.73
C ASN A 21 -5.20 -15.55 2.74
N ALA A 22 -5.63 -14.69 1.82
CA ALA A 22 -7.03 -14.32 1.61
C ALA A 22 -7.28 -14.11 0.11
N THR A 23 -8.51 -14.34 -0.34
CA THR A 23 -8.92 -13.98 -1.70
C THR A 23 -9.26 -12.50 -1.80
N ILE A 24 -9.27 -11.95 -3.02
CA ILE A 24 -9.72 -10.58 -3.27
C ILE A 24 -11.19 -10.40 -2.88
N GLU A 25 -12.04 -11.41 -3.10
CA GLU A 25 -13.44 -11.38 -2.63
C GLU A 25 -13.52 -11.21 -1.10
N GLU A 26 -12.74 -12.01 -0.34
CA GLU A 26 -12.67 -11.91 1.11
C GLU A 26 -12.12 -10.55 1.58
N LEU A 27 -11.12 -10.01 0.86
CA LEU A 27 -10.53 -8.71 1.16
C LEU A 27 -11.55 -7.59 0.97
N LEU A 28 -12.24 -7.53 -0.19
CA LEU A 28 -13.22 -6.50 -0.52
C LEU A 28 -14.49 -6.55 0.34
N ALA A 29 -14.78 -7.68 0.98
CA ALA A 29 -15.84 -7.77 1.99
C ALA A 29 -15.51 -6.96 3.26
N ASN A 30 -14.27 -6.49 3.42
CA ASN A 30 -13.78 -5.76 4.60
C ASN A 30 -13.37 -4.30 4.32
N GLY A 31 -13.46 -3.82 3.08
CA GLY A 31 -13.11 -2.44 2.78
C GLY A 31 -13.31 -2.04 1.33
N ASP A 32 -13.39 -0.74 1.10
CA ASP A 32 -13.54 -0.10 -0.21
C ASP A 32 -12.31 0.72 -0.62
N ILE A 33 -11.34 0.89 0.30
CA ILE A 33 -10.05 1.52 0.06
C ILE A 33 -8.94 0.73 0.74
N GLY A 34 -7.78 0.68 0.09
CA GLY A 34 -6.60 0.04 0.67
C GLY A 34 -5.52 -0.24 -0.36
N LEU A 35 -4.53 -1.01 0.07
CA LEU A 35 -3.35 -1.36 -0.71
C LEU A 35 -2.73 -2.67 -0.23
N GLY A 36 -1.78 -3.19 -1.00
CA GLY A 36 -1.08 -4.44 -0.73
C GLY A 36 -0.41 -4.98 -1.97
N THR A 37 -0.25 -6.31 -2.02
CA THR A 37 0.29 -7.01 -3.19
C THR A 37 -0.48 -8.32 -3.43
N PHE A 38 -0.18 -9.01 -4.51
CA PHE A 38 -0.78 -10.29 -4.88
C PHE A 38 0.15 -11.46 -4.57
N GLU A 39 -0.39 -12.68 -4.59
CA GLU A 39 0.40 -13.90 -4.42
C GLU A 39 1.61 -13.89 -5.37
N ALA A 40 2.76 -14.35 -4.85
CA ALA A 40 4.04 -14.30 -5.54
C ALA A 40 4.53 -12.88 -5.87
N VAL A 41 4.05 -11.85 -5.15
CA VAL A 41 4.26 -10.41 -5.38
C VAL A 41 4.04 -10.01 -6.84
N ASP A 42 2.95 -10.51 -7.44
CA ASP A 42 2.56 -10.28 -8.84
C ASP A 42 1.93 -8.89 -9.02
N GLY A 43 2.71 -7.84 -8.81
CA GLY A 43 2.25 -6.46 -8.95
C GLY A 43 1.72 -5.83 -7.67
N GLU A 44 1.46 -4.52 -7.76
CA GLU A 44 0.97 -3.70 -6.66
C GLU A 44 -0.56 -3.63 -6.65
N MET A 45 -1.14 -3.78 -5.47
CA MET A 45 -2.58 -3.75 -5.27
C MET A 45 -3.06 -2.35 -4.90
N ILE A 46 -4.04 -1.85 -5.60
CA ILE A 46 -4.76 -0.63 -5.23
C ILE A 46 -6.25 -0.97 -5.10
N VAL A 47 -6.82 -0.78 -3.91
CA VAL A 47 -8.27 -0.87 -3.70
C VAL A 47 -8.84 0.53 -3.67
N LEU A 48 -9.79 0.83 -4.55
CA LEU A 48 -10.46 2.12 -4.62
C LEU A 48 -11.92 1.93 -5.04
N ASP A 49 -12.84 2.54 -4.30
CA ASP A 49 -14.29 2.44 -4.51
C ASP A 49 -14.79 0.97 -4.54
N GLY A 50 -14.17 0.08 -3.75
CA GLY A 50 -14.52 -1.34 -3.70
C GLY A 50 -14.09 -2.17 -4.92
N ILE A 51 -13.21 -1.63 -5.76
CA ILE A 51 -12.60 -2.34 -6.88
C ILE A 51 -11.12 -2.55 -6.57
N CYS A 52 -10.64 -3.76 -6.77
CA CYS A 52 -9.23 -4.12 -6.62
C CYS A 52 -8.53 -4.07 -7.97
N TYR A 53 -7.52 -3.22 -8.08
CA TYR A 53 -6.68 -3.07 -9.27
C TYR A 53 -5.31 -3.68 -9.00
N ARG A 54 -4.75 -4.32 -10.04
CA ARG A 54 -3.38 -4.82 -10.06
C ARG A 54 -2.55 -3.97 -11.02
N ALA A 55 -1.58 -3.23 -10.49
CA ALA A 55 -0.59 -2.54 -11.30
C ALA A 55 0.64 -3.45 -11.45
N LYS A 56 0.92 -3.88 -12.68
CA LYS A 56 1.92 -4.93 -12.98
C LYS A 56 3.26 -4.33 -13.39
N ALA A 57 4.32 -5.10 -13.22
CA ALA A 57 5.67 -4.72 -13.62
C ALA A 57 5.88 -4.56 -15.14
N ASP A 58 4.93 -4.96 -15.97
CA ASP A 58 4.95 -4.66 -17.41
C ASP A 58 4.33 -3.30 -17.76
N GLY A 59 3.86 -2.56 -16.75
CA GLY A 59 3.25 -1.23 -16.87
C GLY A 59 1.75 -1.26 -17.12
N THR A 60 1.11 -2.44 -17.17
CA THR A 60 -0.33 -2.57 -17.33
C THR A 60 -1.06 -2.52 -16.00
N VAL A 61 -2.31 -2.06 -16.03
CA VAL A 61 -3.22 -2.12 -14.90
C VAL A 61 -4.45 -2.93 -15.31
N GLU A 62 -4.87 -3.85 -14.46
CA GLU A 62 -6.04 -4.69 -14.66
C GLU A 62 -6.92 -4.73 -13.39
N ILE A 63 -8.20 -5.06 -13.54
CA ILE A 63 -9.04 -5.40 -12.40
C ILE A 63 -8.69 -6.82 -11.99
N ALA A 64 -8.36 -7.02 -10.71
CA ALA A 64 -8.04 -8.33 -10.16
C ALA A 64 -9.26 -9.24 -10.15
N ASP A 65 -9.04 -10.54 -10.39
CA ASP A 65 -10.09 -11.55 -10.26
C ASP A 65 -10.45 -11.72 -8.77
N ALA A 66 -11.73 -11.96 -8.48
CA ALA A 66 -12.23 -12.20 -7.13
C ALA A 66 -11.54 -13.39 -6.44
N SER A 67 -11.11 -14.38 -7.23
CA SER A 67 -10.39 -15.58 -6.78
C SER A 67 -8.88 -15.41 -6.64
N ASP A 68 -8.31 -14.30 -7.13
CA ASP A 68 -6.90 -13.99 -6.88
C ASP A 68 -6.63 -13.89 -5.38
N ALA A 69 -5.39 -14.20 -4.98
CA ALA A 69 -5.02 -14.23 -3.56
C ALA A 69 -3.99 -13.15 -3.22
N THR A 70 -4.02 -12.72 -1.97
CA THR A 70 -3.05 -11.76 -1.41
C THR A 70 -2.27 -12.37 -0.25
N PRO A 71 -0.94 -12.21 -0.22
CA PRO A 71 -0.12 -12.52 0.96
C PRO A 71 -0.16 -11.42 2.00
N PHE A 72 -0.33 -10.16 1.57
CA PHE A 72 -0.32 -8.97 2.42
C PHE A 72 -1.18 -7.87 1.81
N ALA A 73 -2.14 -7.38 2.58
CA ALA A 73 -2.96 -6.22 2.22
C ALA A 73 -3.56 -5.57 3.45
N SER A 74 -3.88 -4.28 3.33
CA SER A 74 -4.63 -3.51 4.34
C SER A 74 -5.77 -2.79 3.65
N VAL A 75 -7.02 -3.03 4.11
CA VAL A 75 -8.23 -2.38 3.58
C VAL A 75 -9.14 -1.91 4.71
N THR A 76 -9.94 -0.90 4.42
CA THR A 76 -11.00 -0.41 5.32
C THR A 76 -12.10 0.24 4.49
N TYR A 77 -13.27 0.44 5.08
CA TYR A 77 -14.29 1.34 4.51
C TYR A 77 -13.91 2.77 4.83
N LEU A 78 -13.77 3.62 3.78
CA LEU A 78 -13.36 5.01 3.98
C LEU A 78 -14.44 5.82 4.68
N ASN A 79 -14.24 6.08 5.96
CA ASN A 79 -15.00 7.07 6.68
C ASN A 79 -14.43 8.47 6.37
N LYS A 80 -15.17 9.31 5.64
CA LYS A 80 -14.73 10.64 5.20
C LYS A 80 -14.94 11.68 6.31
N GLU A 81 -14.37 11.45 7.50
CA GLU A 81 -14.49 12.37 8.64
C GLU A 81 -13.87 13.73 8.35
N LEU A 82 -12.77 13.74 7.63
CA LEU A 82 -12.00 14.92 7.30
C LEU A 82 -11.95 15.08 5.78
N THR A 83 -12.13 16.32 5.33
CA THR A 83 -12.01 16.67 3.91
C THR A 83 -11.25 17.98 3.81
N PHE A 84 -10.19 18.02 3.02
CA PHE A 84 -9.35 19.20 2.85
C PHE A 84 -8.72 19.26 1.45
N ASP A 85 -8.39 20.45 1.01
CA ASP A 85 -7.74 20.69 -0.27
C ASP A 85 -6.23 20.81 -0.06
N LEU A 86 -5.47 20.28 -1.02
CA LEU A 86 -4.02 20.39 -1.10
C LEU A 86 -3.61 21.03 -2.41
N LYS A 87 -2.61 21.91 -2.40
CA LYS A 87 -2.11 22.60 -3.59
C LYS A 87 -0.61 22.79 -3.54
N ASN A 88 0.04 22.74 -4.71
CA ASN A 88 1.44 23.06 -4.90
C ASN A 88 2.36 22.28 -3.95
N ILE A 89 2.18 20.96 -3.88
CA ILE A 89 3.05 20.05 -3.14
C ILE A 89 4.23 19.67 -4.05
N ALA A 90 5.43 19.97 -3.60
CA ALA A 90 6.64 19.83 -4.42
C ALA A 90 7.10 18.36 -4.53
N ASP A 91 6.92 17.57 -3.47
CA ASP A 91 7.41 16.20 -3.37
C ASP A 91 6.63 15.38 -2.34
N MET A 92 6.96 14.08 -2.23
CA MET A 92 6.33 13.17 -1.27
C MET A 92 6.52 13.63 0.17
N SER A 93 7.69 14.17 0.52
CA SER A 93 7.94 14.62 1.89
C SER A 93 7.02 15.78 2.28
N GLY A 94 6.78 16.70 1.34
CA GLY A 94 5.82 17.80 1.50
C GLY A 94 4.38 17.30 1.62
N LEU A 95 4.00 16.25 0.86
CA LEU A 95 2.69 15.61 0.98
C LEU A 95 2.52 14.98 2.36
N LEU A 96 3.47 14.13 2.76
CA LEU A 96 3.40 13.44 4.06
C LEU A 96 3.38 14.42 5.23
N ALA A 97 4.16 15.51 5.18
CA ALA A 97 4.14 16.54 6.20
C ALA A 97 2.75 17.18 6.35
N LYS A 98 2.02 17.40 5.24
CA LYS A 98 0.64 17.91 5.29
C LYS A 98 -0.34 16.91 5.89
N LEU A 99 -0.23 15.64 5.54
CA LEU A 99 -1.05 14.58 6.13
C LEU A 99 -0.74 14.42 7.64
N ASP A 100 0.54 14.48 8.02
CA ASP A 100 1.00 14.43 9.41
C ASP A 100 0.46 15.60 10.25
N ASP A 101 0.44 16.81 9.70
CA ASP A 101 -0.14 17.97 10.40
C ASP A 101 -1.63 17.75 10.71
N VAL A 102 -2.37 17.07 9.81
CA VAL A 102 -3.77 16.72 10.04
C VAL A 102 -3.90 15.68 11.15
N ILE A 103 -3.14 14.57 11.08
CA ILE A 103 -3.25 13.50 12.10
C ILE A 103 -2.75 13.95 13.49
N LYS A 104 -1.74 14.83 13.58
CA LYS A 104 -1.30 15.43 14.85
C LYS A 104 -2.43 16.17 15.57
N THR A 105 -3.29 16.85 14.80
CA THR A 105 -4.45 17.57 15.34
C THR A 105 -5.58 16.62 15.77
N HIS A 106 -5.68 15.43 15.12
CA HIS A 106 -6.79 14.49 15.33
C HIS A 106 -6.39 13.21 16.08
N GLY A 107 -5.11 13.06 16.43
CA GLY A 107 -4.55 11.96 17.22
C GLY A 107 -3.67 11.01 16.41
N GLU A 108 -2.38 11.20 16.46
CA GLU A 108 -1.35 10.43 15.72
C GLU A 108 -1.23 8.95 16.11
N ASN A 109 -1.87 8.54 17.20
CA ASN A 109 -1.90 7.14 17.64
C ASN A 109 -3.09 6.35 17.07
N ASN A 110 -3.85 6.93 16.14
CA ASN A 110 -4.90 6.21 15.41
C ASN A 110 -4.38 5.69 14.08
N ILE A 111 -5.07 4.67 13.54
CA ILE A 111 -4.89 4.20 12.17
C ILE A 111 -5.76 5.07 11.26
N TYR A 112 -5.24 5.50 10.12
CA TYR A 112 -5.99 6.29 9.15
C TYR A 112 -5.96 5.66 7.76
N ALA A 113 -7.05 5.87 7.01
CA ALA A 113 -7.07 5.74 5.57
C ALA A 113 -7.34 7.11 4.94
N CYS A 114 -6.65 7.38 3.83
CA CYS A 114 -6.83 8.63 3.09
C CYS A 114 -6.88 8.34 1.59
N ARG A 115 -7.89 8.90 0.93
CA ARG A 115 -7.95 9.04 -0.52
C ARG A 115 -7.59 10.47 -0.88
N LEU A 116 -6.68 10.66 -1.81
CA LEU A 116 -6.37 11.96 -2.40
C LEU A 116 -6.61 11.90 -3.90
N ASP A 117 -7.65 12.59 -4.37
CA ASP A 117 -7.93 12.76 -5.79
C ASP A 117 -7.28 14.06 -6.26
N GLY A 118 -6.50 14.03 -7.35
CA GLY A 118 -5.79 15.22 -7.77
C GLY A 118 -5.15 15.18 -9.15
N ILE A 119 -4.57 16.32 -9.50
CA ILE A 119 -3.74 16.50 -10.69
C ILE A 119 -2.28 16.57 -10.22
N PHE A 120 -1.48 15.67 -10.74
CA PHE A 120 -0.07 15.54 -10.38
C PHE A 120 0.81 16.04 -11.52
N HIS A 121 1.84 16.83 -11.19
CA HIS A 121 2.89 17.15 -12.16
C HIS A 121 3.69 15.88 -12.46
N GLU A 122 3.93 15.06 -11.42
CA GLU A 122 4.69 13.82 -11.52
C GLU A 122 4.26 12.84 -10.44
N VAL A 123 4.20 11.55 -10.81
CA VAL A 123 4.09 10.43 -9.85
C VAL A 123 5.14 9.41 -10.24
N TYR A 124 6.00 9.05 -9.29
CA TYR A 124 7.05 8.07 -9.44
C TYR A 124 6.69 6.82 -8.64
N THR A 125 6.55 5.69 -9.33
CA THR A 125 6.04 4.44 -8.77
C THR A 125 6.94 3.26 -9.09
N ARG A 126 6.69 2.15 -8.39
CA ARG A 126 7.24 0.83 -8.73
C ARG A 126 6.15 -0.22 -8.80
N SER A 127 6.51 -1.36 -9.38
CA SER A 127 5.80 -2.63 -9.25
C SER A 127 6.77 -3.80 -9.39
N GLU A 128 6.46 -4.92 -8.75
CA GLU A 128 7.29 -6.12 -8.76
C GLU A 128 6.83 -7.11 -9.81
N MET A 129 7.81 -7.86 -10.34
CA MET A 129 7.56 -9.00 -11.23
C MET A 129 7.16 -10.22 -10.40
N LYS A 130 6.17 -10.94 -10.90
CA LYS A 130 5.75 -12.22 -10.32
C LYS A 130 6.93 -13.15 -10.08
N GLN A 131 7.01 -13.70 -8.87
CA GLN A 131 8.01 -14.71 -8.53
C GLN A 131 7.54 -16.11 -8.93
N HIS A 132 8.41 -16.88 -9.61
CA HIS A 132 8.05 -18.19 -10.16
C HIS A 132 8.74 -19.37 -9.46
N SER A 133 9.72 -19.09 -8.59
CA SER A 133 10.53 -20.13 -7.95
C SER A 133 10.30 -20.18 -6.46
N GLU A 134 9.88 -21.32 -5.94
CA GLU A 134 9.72 -21.59 -4.52
C GLU A 134 10.93 -22.36 -3.94
N PRO A 135 11.33 -22.12 -2.68
CA PRO A 135 10.82 -21.08 -1.80
C PRO A 135 11.16 -19.68 -2.35
N TYR A 136 10.27 -18.72 -2.12
CA TYR A 136 10.49 -17.35 -2.57
C TYR A 136 11.71 -16.71 -1.90
N LYS A 137 12.35 -15.76 -2.61
CA LYS A 137 13.42 -14.91 -2.06
C LYS A 137 12.83 -13.96 -1.01
N THR A 138 13.71 -13.31 -0.23
CA THR A 138 13.29 -12.16 0.59
C THR A 138 12.79 -11.01 -0.29
N PHE A 139 11.89 -10.18 0.23
CA PHE A 139 11.35 -9.08 -0.55
C PHE A 139 12.42 -8.07 -0.96
N ALA A 140 13.37 -7.76 -0.07
CA ALA A 140 14.53 -6.93 -0.42
C ALA A 140 15.27 -7.45 -1.67
N LYS A 141 15.40 -8.77 -1.80
CA LYS A 141 16.05 -9.37 -2.98
C LYS A 141 15.19 -9.27 -4.24
N VAL A 142 13.88 -9.33 -4.11
CA VAL A 142 12.95 -9.07 -5.24
C VAL A 142 13.10 -7.63 -5.71
N LEU A 143 13.13 -6.67 -4.79
CA LEU A 143 13.29 -5.26 -5.12
C LEU A 143 14.60 -4.96 -5.85
N GLU A 144 15.70 -5.62 -5.48
CA GLU A 144 16.99 -5.46 -6.16
C GLU A 144 16.98 -5.95 -7.62
N THR A 145 16.22 -7.01 -7.94
CA THR A 145 16.36 -7.73 -9.22
C THR A 145 15.12 -7.70 -10.10
N ASP A 146 13.94 -7.64 -9.50
CA ASP A 146 12.66 -7.90 -10.17
C ASP A 146 11.64 -6.75 -9.99
N GLN A 147 12.12 -5.56 -9.61
CA GLN A 147 11.33 -4.33 -9.56
C GLN A 147 11.37 -3.62 -10.92
N ARG A 148 10.28 -2.92 -11.25
CA ARG A 148 10.20 -1.97 -12.36
C ARG A 148 9.66 -0.64 -11.84
N GLU A 149 10.31 0.44 -12.27
CA GLU A 149 9.98 1.80 -11.88
C GLU A 149 9.30 2.53 -13.03
N PHE A 150 8.34 3.39 -12.71
CA PHE A 150 7.56 4.14 -13.68
C PHE A 150 7.49 5.61 -13.26
N GLU A 151 7.58 6.50 -14.24
CA GLU A 151 7.45 7.94 -14.07
C GLU A 151 6.26 8.41 -14.91
N PHE A 152 5.23 8.94 -14.26
CA PHE A 152 4.03 9.46 -14.91
C PHE A 152 4.00 10.98 -14.75
N LYS A 153 3.86 11.72 -15.87
CA LYS A 153 3.85 13.20 -15.88
C LYS A 153 2.52 13.75 -16.28
N ASN A 154 2.12 14.86 -15.62
CA ASN A 154 0.87 15.58 -15.90
C ASN A 154 -0.34 14.63 -15.92
N VAL A 155 -0.48 13.86 -14.85
CA VAL A 155 -1.49 12.80 -14.71
C VAL A 155 -2.52 13.15 -13.65
N SER A 156 -3.79 12.85 -13.93
CA SER A 156 -4.88 12.88 -12.95
C SER A 156 -5.09 11.48 -12.39
N GLY A 157 -5.37 11.40 -11.09
CA GLY A 157 -5.58 10.11 -10.44
C GLY A 157 -5.83 10.22 -8.96
N SER A 158 -5.80 9.07 -8.30
CA SER A 158 -6.05 8.92 -6.89
C SER A 158 -4.88 8.26 -6.18
N LEU A 159 -4.54 8.77 -4.99
CA LEU A 159 -3.70 8.05 -4.04
C LEU A 159 -4.60 7.31 -3.05
N ALA A 160 -4.33 6.02 -2.85
CA ALA A 160 -4.82 5.24 -1.73
C ALA A 160 -3.71 5.20 -0.67
N CYS A 161 -3.97 5.79 0.50
CA CYS A 161 -2.99 5.93 1.56
C CYS A 161 -3.50 5.26 2.82
N VAL A 162 -2.63 4.55 3.52
CA VAL A 162 -2.87 4.04 4.87
C VAL A 162 -1.78 4.55 5.81
N TYR A 163 -2.15 4.88 7.04
CA TYR A 163 -1.21 5.29 8.09
C TYR A 163 -1.33 4.36 9.28
N PHE A 164 -0.18 3.88 9.72
CA PHE A 164 -0.08 3.10 10.96
C PHE A 164 0.82 3.81 11.97
N PRO A 165 0.38 3.92 13.24
CA PRO A 165 1.19 4.54 14.28
C PRO A 165 2.41 3.70 14.64
N GLN A 166 3.43 4.33 15.24
CA GLN A 166 4.72 3.72 15.54
C GLN A 166 4.64 2.42 16.35
N TYR A 167 3.64 2.26 17.22
CA TYR A 167 3.49 1.04 18.02
C TYR A 167 3.05 -0.19 17.23
N MET A 168 2.68 -0.04 15.96
CA MET A 168 2.30 -1.12 15.03
C MET A 168 3.44 -1.51 14.09
N ASP A 169 4.64 -0.95 14.29
CA ASP A 169 5.83 -1.26 13.49
C ASP A 169 6.10 -2.77 13.47
N GLY A 170 6.34 -3.30 12.27
CA GLY A 170 6.50 -4.74 12.01
C GLY A 170 5.19 -5.47 11.66
N LEU A 171 4.05 -5.06 12.18
CA LEU A 171 2.76 -5.49 11.63
C LEU A 171 2.55 -4.85 10.26
N ASN A 172 2.75 -3.53 10.19
CA ASN A 172 2.79 -2.74 8.95
C ASN A 172 3.97 -1.77 9.03
N VAL A 173 4.19 -0.96 7.98
CA VAL A 173 5.14 0.15 8.06
C VAL A 173 4.58 1.21 9.00
N ALA A 174 5.38 1.70 9.94
CA ALA A 174 5.03 2.86 10.74
C ALA A 174 5.10 4.13 9.89
N GLY A 175 4.02 4.89 9.84
CA GLY A 175 3.86 6.05 8.97
C GLY A 175 2.91 5.78 7.81
N TRP A 176 3.06 6.53 6.73
CA TRP A 176 2.22 6.46 5.53
C TRP A 176 2.77 5.46 4.52
N HIS A 177 1.86 4.64 3.98
CA HIS A 177 2.05 3.79 2.82
C HIS A 177 1.09 4.25 1.73
N VAL A 178 1.59 4.43 0.51
CA VAL A 178 0.86 5.14 -0.55
C VAL A 178 0.96 4.40 -1.87
N HIS A 179 -0.18 4.09 -2.47
CA HIS A 179 -0.29 3.59 -3.84
C HIS A 179 -1.07 4.57 -4.72
N PHE A 180 -0.75 4.59 -6.00
CA PHE A 180 -1.37 5.46 -7.01
C PHE A 180 -2.14 4.67 -8.05
N ILE A 181 -3.23 5.25 -8.55
CA ILE A 181 -3.92 4.82 -9.76
C ILE A 181 -4.42 6.04 -10.54
N SER A 182 -4.17 6.08 -11.85
CA SER A 182 -4.67 7.13 -12.74
C SER A 182 -6.19 7.06 -12.94
N ASP A 183 -6.81 8.18 -13.35
CA ASP A 183 -8.26 8.25 -13.57
C ASP A 183 -8.72 7.30 -14.69
N ASP A 184 -7.91 7.12 -15.73
CA ASP A 184 -8.19 6.19 -16.83
C ASP A 184 -7.86 4.72 -16.51
N ARG A 185 -7.33 4.44 -15.30
CA ARG A 185 -6.96 3.10 -14.83
C ARG A 185 -5.91 2.39 -15.67
N THR A 186 -5.02 3.15 -16.31
CA THR A 186 -3.94 2.61 -17.13
C THR A 186 -2.56 2.69 -16.48
N MET A 187 -2.41 3.48 -15.42
CA MET A 187 -1.16 3.72 -14.70
C MET A 187 -1.37 3.52 -13.20
N GLY A 188 -0.41 2.89 -12.51
CA GLY A 188 -0.51 2.66 -11.06
C GLY A 188 0.78 2.12 -10.47
N GLY A 189 0.77 1.87 -9.15
CA GLY A 189 1.88 1.27 -8.41
C GLY A 189 2.10 1.84 -7.03
N HIS A 190 3.10 1.30 -6.32
CA HIS A 190 3.59 1.83 -5.04
C HIS A 190 4.35 3.14 -5.26
N VAL A 191 4.02 4.17 -4.51
CA VAL A 191 4.54 5.54 -4.74
C VAL A 191 5.82 5.78 -3.95
N PHE A 192 6.88 6.15 -4.65
CA PHE A 192 8.10 6.66 -4.03
C PHE A 192 8.10 8.17 -3.88
N ASN A 193 7.62 8.85 -4.94
CA ASN A 193 7.59 10.29 -4.96
C ASN A 193 6.41 10.77 -5.80
N CYS A 194 5.89 11.95 -5.47
CA CYS A 194 4.91 12.62 -6.28
C CYS A 194 4.98 14.12 -6.04
N SER A 195 4.64 14.90 -7.07
CA SER A 195 4.41 16.33 -6.95
C SER A 195 2.99 16.65 -7.40
N LEU A 196 2.24 17.32 -6.51
CA LEU A 196 0.81 17.59 -6.68
C LEU A 196 0.60 19.05 -7.08
N GLN A 197 -0.11 19.27 -8.17
CA GLN A 197 -0.58 20.60 -8.55
C GLN A 197 -1.73 21.03 -7.63
N GLU A 198 -2.79 20.23 -7.59
CA GLU A 198 -3.94 20.42 -6.72
C GLU A 198 -4.69 19.11 -6.52
N GLY A 199 -5.34 18.95 -5.38
CA GLY A 199 -6.13 17.78 -5.09
C GLY A 199 -7.00 17.95 -3.86
N LYS A 200 -7.90 16.99 -3.66
CA LYS A 200 -8.81 16.92 -2.54
C LYS A 200 -8.62 15.62 -1.79
N ALA A 201 -8.33 15.74 -0.51
CA ALA A 201 -8.14 14.60 0.38
C ALA A 201 -9.42 14.32 1.17
N TYR A 202 -9.70 13.03 1.32
CA TYR A 202 -10.75 12.47 2.17
C TYR A 202 -10.08 11.49 3.13
N MET A 203 -10.15 11.76 4.42
CA MET A 203 -9.47 10.99 5.44
C MET A 203 -10.42 10.53 6.52
N GLY A 204 -10.21 9.34 7.04
CA GLY A 204 -10.98 8.80 8.15
C GLY A 204 -10.13 7.93 9.07
N ARG A 205 -10.52 7.89 10.35
CA ARG A 205 -9.92 7.02 11.35
C ARG A 205 -10.55 5.65 11.31
N SER A 206 -9.73 4.63 11.56
CA SER A 206 -10.22 3.30 11.89
C SER A 206 -10.58 3.21 13.38
N GLU A 207 -11.76 2.66 13.68
CA GLU A 207 -12.24 2.46 15.05
C GLU A 207 -11.68 1.17 15.67
N GLY A 208 -11.00 0.34 14.88
CA GLY A 208 -10.39 -0.90 15.33
C GLY A 208 -9.53 -1.54 14.26
N PHE A 209 -8.90 -2.65 14.64
CA PHE A 209 -7.98 -3.39 13.79
C PHE A 209 -8.32 -4.88 13.82
N THR A 210 -8.56 -5.45 12.64
CA THR A 210 -8.78 -6.88 12.46
C THR A 210 -7.57 -7.46 11.74
N PHE A 211 -6.95 -8.46 12.32
CA PHE A 211 -5.76 -9.09 11.78
C PHE A 211 -6.03 -10.54 11.38
N LEU A 212 -5.83 -10.87 10.11
CA LEU A 212 -5.86 -12.23 9.61
C LEU A 212 -4.46 -12.86 9.75
N VAL A 213 -4.31 -13.78 10.70
CA VAL A 213 -3.07 -14.54 10.91
C VAL A 213 -2.89 -15.53 9.76
N PRO A 214 -1.73 -15.53 9.06
CA PRO A 214 -1.45 -16.47 7.99
C PRO A 214 -1.50 -17.93 8.45
N LYS A 215 -2.08 -18.79 7.60
CA LYS A 215 -2.17 -20.24 7.84
C LYS A 215 -1.16 -21.03 7.01
N THR A 216 -0.29 -20.37 6.25
CA THR A 216 0.69 -21.02 5.40
C THR A 216 1.68 -21.84 6.21
N LYS A 217 2.15 -22.96 5.65
CA LYS A 217 3.22 -23.76 6.28
C LYS A 217 4.54 -22.99 6.36
N PHE A 218 4.72 -21.99 5.48
CA PHE A 218 5.89 -21.14 5.47
C PHE A 218 5.86 -20.19 6.67
N PHE A 219 4.77 -19.46 6.88
CA PHE A 219 4.59 -18.56 8.02
C PHE A 219 4.83 -19.25 9.36
N GLN A 220 4.30 -20.48 9.54
CA GLN A 220 4.43 -21.25 10.78
C GLN A 220 5.89 -21.59 11.16
N LYS A 221 6.82 -21.48 10.19
CA LYS A 221 8.25 -21.76 10.39
C LYS A 221 9.12 -20.52 10.42
N LEU A 222 8.54 -19.32 10.15
CA LEU A 222 9.30 -18.08 10.14
C LEU A 222 9.73 -17.67 11.55
N THR A 223 10.95 -17.15 11.64
CA THR A 223 11.42 -16.39 12.80
C THR A 223 11.26 -14.92 12.47
N LEU A 224 10.22 -14.29 13.00
CA LEU A 224 9.88 -12.89 12.71
C LEU A 224 10.66 -11.89 13.57
N THR A 225 11.20 -12.34 14.71
CA THR A 225 11.97 -11.49 15.65
C THR A 225 13.30 -11.00 15.10
N ASP A 226 13.78 -11.59 14.00
CA ASP A 226 15.08 -11.27 13.40
C ASP A 226 14.96 -10.31 12.21
N VAL A 227 13.76 -9.77 11.95
CA VAL A 227 13.57 -8.75 10.91
C VAL A 227 13.98 -7.41 11.48
N SER A 228 15.08 -6.83 10.96
CA SER A 228 15.54 -5.53 11.42
C SER A 228 14.61 -4.41 10.92
N LYS A 229 14.66 -3.28 11.62
CA LYS A 229 13.91 -2.09 11.19
C LYS A 229 14.38 -1.61 9.82
N GLU A 230 15.69 -1.70 9.55
CA GLU A 230 16.28 -1.36 8.26
C GLU A 230 15.78 -2.27 7.13
N GLU A 231 15.55 -3.57 7.38
CA GLU A 231 14.96 -4.48 6.39
C GLU A 231 13.52 -4.06 6.07
N ILE A 232 12.70 -3.69 7.06
CA ILE A 232 11.33 -3.22 6.86
C ILE A 232 11.32 -1.88 6.11
N GLU A 233 12.16 -0.93 6.54
CA GLU A 233 12.25 0.38 5.88
C GLU A 233 12.78 0.26 4.44
N SER A 234 13.67 -0.67 4.15
CA SER A 234 14.18 -0.89 2.80
C SER A 234 13.10 -1.40 1.84
N VAL A 235 12.11 -2.15 2.35
CA VAL A 235 10.96 -2.63 1.58
C VAL A 235 10.10 -1.45 1.10
N GLU A 236 9.94 -0.41 1.91
CA GLU A 236 9.05 0.72 1.61
C GLU A 236 9.78 1.90 0.95
N LYS A 237 11.07 2.10 1.30
CA LYS A 237 11.84 3.29 0.89
C LYS A 237 12.86 3.02 -0.24
N ALA A 238 12.90 1.80 -0.81
CA ALA A 238 13.84 1.43 -1.87
C ALA A 238 13.54 2.16 -3.19
N GLY A 239 13.84 3.43 -3.25
CA GLY A 239 13.65 4.31 -4.41
C GLY A 239 14.40 5.63 -4.30
N ASN A 240 15.26 5.78 -3.31
CA ASN A 240 16.13 6.95 -3.23
C ASN A 240 17.32 6.78 -4.19
N LYS A 241 17.18 7.20 -5.42
CA LYS A 241 18.27 7.64 -6.28
C LYS A 241 18.16 9.13 -6.49
#